data_df8b2fe33fcb35753c708fafa64db108
#
_entry.id   df8b2fe33fcb35753c708fafa64db108
#
_cell.length_a   1.000
_cell.length_b   1.000
_cell.length_c   1.000
_cell.angle_alpha   90.00
_cell.angle_beta   90.00
_cell.angle_gamma   90.00
#
_symmetry.space_group_name_H-M   'P 1'
#
loop_
_entity.id
_entity.type
_entity.pdbx_description
1 polymer ?
#
loop_
_entity_poly.entity_id
_entity_poly.type
_entity_poly.pdbx_seq_one_letter_code
_entity_poly.pdbx_strand_id
1 'polypeptide(L)'
;MNQKSEQSVWMQDLTWEEVASHIEQDRVVLVPFGSTEQHGPAGVLGVDTYVATGIVEDTAKRTGALCAPPMWFGDSPHHMAFEGTISLRTETLIAVVKDVCTSLAHHGFNRIVLVNGHKGSNLPALGTAVRALHEESLPHVIFAVADPLHLARTVAPSIKETNEHHGGELELSQVLYRYPGRIRTDRLTGEGAPFAEVFGGFVGNDLFGPAPDGVDVVWSSREQRKFAPTGSMSSSLGVTEDKGKQFHGHLVDRLSEVVEWLRSYSGPLGSIDPISKVGE
;
A
#
# COMPACT_ATOMS: atom_id res chain seq x y z
N MET A 1 1.59 -40.51 4.02
CA MET A 1 2.53 -39.43 3.71
C MET A 1 1.92 -38.14 4.23
N ASN A 2 2.34 -37.68 5.41
CA ASN A 2 1.91 -36.37 5.92
C ASN A 2 2.58 -35.30 5.03
N GLN A 3 1.84 -34.72 4.09
CA GLN A 3 2.17 -33.41 3.62
C GLN A 3 2.07 -32.49 4.86
N LYS A 4 3.19 -32.00 5.37
CA LYS A 4 3.20 -30.81 6.20
C LYS A 4 2.58 -29.74 5.29
N SER A 5 1.32 -29.37 5.52
CA SER A 5 0.73 -28.19 4.90
C SER A 5 1.66 -27.03 5.22
N GLU A 6 2.17 -26.37 4.21
CA GLU A 6 2.95 -25.14 4.40
C GLU A 6 2.07 -24.21 5.25
N GLN A 7 2.56 -23.82 6.41
CA GLN A 7 1.79 -22.99 7.36
C GLN A 7 1.48 -21.65 6.68
N SER A 8 0.22 -21.21 6.75
CA SER A 8 -0.17 -19.92 6.18
C SER A 8 0.64 -18.77 6.81
N VAL A 9 0.97 -17.79 6.01
CA VAL A 9 1.55 -16.53 6.50
C VAL A 9 0.48 -15.52 6.95
N TRP A 10 -0.80 -15.82 6.71
CA TRP A 10 -1.94 -14.97 7.02
C TRP A 10 -2.51 -15.27 8.40
N MET A 11 -2.57 -14.26 9.27
CA MET A 11 -3.11 -14.42 10.63
C MET A 11 -4.54 -14.95 10.67
N GLN A 12 -5.40 -14.57 9.69
CA GLN A 12 -6.78 -15.04 9.64
C GLN A 12 -6.93 -16.55 9.33
N ASP A 13 -5.86 -17.20 8.87
CA ASP A 13 -5.83 -18.63 8.57
C ASP A 13 -5.15 -19.44 9.70
N LEU A 14 -4.74 -18.77 10.78
CA LEU A 14 -4.07 -19.35 11.93
C LEU A 14 -4.98 -19.32 13.17
N THR A 15 -4.76 -20.26 14.07
CA THR A 15 -5.34 -20.21 15.40
C THR A 15 -4.61 -19.18 16.26
N TRP A 16 -5.25 -18.72 17.34
CA TRP A 16 -4.59 -17.79 18.26
C TRP A 16 -3.32 -18.38 18.92
N GLU A 17 -3.27 -19.69 19.14
CA GLU A 17 -2.12 -20.40 19.70
C GLU A 17 -0.93 -20.42 18.72
N GLU A 18 -1.20 -20.60 17.42
CA GLU A 18 -0.17 -20.52 16.37
C GLU A 18 0.38 -19.10 16.26
N VAL A 19 -0.47 -18.08 16.32
CA VAL A 19 -0.02 -16.67 16.34
C VAL A 19 0.80 -16.38 17.60
N ALA A 20 0.40 -16.86 18.77
CA ALA A 20 1.14 -16.68 20.02
C ALA A 20 2.54 -17.32 19.94
N SER A 21 2.61 -18.56 19.42
CA SER A 21 3.89 -19.25 19.19
C SER A 21 4.81 -18.52 18.21
N HIS A 22 4.23 -17.89 17.16
CA HIS A 22 5.00 -17.09 16.22
C HIS A 22 5.58 -15.85 16.89
N ILE A 23 4.80 -15.10 17.69
CA ILE A 23 5.22 -13.87 18.37
C ILE A 23 6.42 -14.12 19.32
N GLU A 24 6.53 -15.31 19.90
CA GLU A 24 7.69 -15.69 20.73
C GLU A 24 9.01 -15.70 19.91
N GLN A 25 8.92 -15.96 18.60
CA GLN A 25 10.07 -16.11 17.70
C GLN A 25 10.31 -14.85 16.86
N ASP A 26 9.24 -14.21 16.39
CA ASP A 26 9.28 -13.03 15.53
C ASP A 26 8.14 -12.06 15.87
N ARG A 27 8.50 -10.80 16.08
CA ARG A 27 7.56 -9.73 16.45
C ARG A 27 7.31 -8.72 15.32
N VAL A 28 7.72 -9.07 14.10
CA VAL A 28 7.42 -8.30 12.90
C VAL A 28 6.07 -8.73 12.34
N VAL A 29 5.21 -7.76 11.98
CA VAL A 29 3.96 -8.02 11.28
C VAL A 29 3.78 -7.03 10.12
N LEU A 30 3.31 -7.54 8.98
CA LEU A 30 2.99 -6.77 7.79
C LEU A 30 1.49 -6.55 7.72
N VAL A 31 1.06 -5.31 7.52
CA VAL A 31 -0.38 -4.94 7.51
C VAL A 31 -0.71 -4.28 6.17
N PRO A 32 -1.38 -4.98 5.25
CA PRO A 32 -1.71 -4.42 3.94
C PRO A 32 -2.94 -3.51 4.01
N PHE A 33 -2.78 -2.28 3.50
CA PHE A 33 -3.83 -1.28 3.32
C PHE A 33 -4.03 -0.99 1.84
N GLY A 34 -5.21 -1.29 1.33
CA GLY A 34 -5.62 -0.98 -0.03
C GLY A 34 -6.78 0.01 -0.08
N SER A 35 -7.51 -0.05 -1.18
CA SER A 35 -8.78 0.65 -1.38
C SER A 35 -9.68 -0.16 -2.32
N THR A 36 -10.95 0.21 -2.37
CA THR A 36 -11.92 -0.26 -3.36
C THR A 36 -12.35 0.93 -4.19
N GLU A 37 -11.72 1.12 -5.34
CA GLU A 37 -11.94 2.27 -6.22
C GLU A 37 -11.75 1.93 -7.69
N GLN A 38 -12.23 2.80 -8.57
CA GLN A 38 -12.08 2.64 -10.00
C GLN A 38 -10.59 2.69 -10.44
N HIS A 39 -10.21 1.94 -11.46
CA HIS A 39 -8.88 1.94 -12.10
C HIS A 39 -9.00 1.92 -13.62
N GLY A 40 -9.81 2.85 -14.14
CA GLY A 40 -10.12 2.90 -15.56
C GLY A 40 -10.90 1.68 -16.06
N PRO A 41 -11.01 1.51 -17.38
CA PRO A 41 -11.81 0.43 -17.96
C PRO A 41 -11.16 -0.95 -17.80
N ALA A 42 -9.85 -1.02 -17.61
CA ALA A 42 -9.08 -2.26 -17.54
C ALA A 42 -8.91 -2.82 -16.12
N GLY A 43 -8.75 -1.94 -15.12
CA GLY A 43 -8.54 -2.34 -13.73
C GLY A 43 -9.84 -2.66 -13.00
N VAL A 44 -9.84 -3.73 -12.18
CA VAL A 44 -10.96 -4.01 -11.26
C VAL A 44 -10.88 -3.06 -10.05
N LEU A 45 -12.00 -2.91 -9.32
CA LEU A 45 -12.07 -1.98 -8.18
C LEU A 45 -11.09 -2.28 -7.03
N GLY A 46 -10.61 -3.51 -6.92
CA GLY A 46 -9.74 -3.93 -5.82
C GLY A 46 -8.23 -3.86 -6.14
N VAL A 47 -7.80 -3.18 -7.21
CA VAL A 47 -6.39 -3.12 -7.64
C VAL A 47 -5.46 -2.79 -6.47
N ASP A 48 -5.73 -1.73 -5.70
CA ASP A 48 -4.89 -1.30 -4.58
C ASP A 48 -4.73 -2.40 -3.52
N THR A 49 -5.82 -3.08 -3.20
CA THR A 49 -5.77 -4.17 -2.22
C THR A 49 -5.00 -5.37 -2.77
N TYR A 50 -5.12 -5.69 -4.05
CA TYR A 50 -4.32 -6.73 -4.68
C TYR A 50 -2.83 -6.36 -4.71
N VAL A 51 -2.49 -5.10 -4.98
CA VAL A 51 -1.11 -4.58 -4.91
C VAL A 51 -0.52 -4.79 -3.52
N ALA A 52 -1.16 -4.26 -2.48
CA ALA A 52 -0.68 -4.39 -1.10
C ALA A 52 -0.60 -5.86 -0.65
N THR A 53 -1.66 -6.65 -0.91
CA THR A 53 -1.74 -8.06 -0.51
C THR A 53 -0.66 -8.90 -1.17
N GLY A 54 -0.41 -8.71 -2.47
CA GLY A 54 0.61 -9.45 -3.19
C GLY A 54 2.02 -9.18 -2.67
N ILE A 55 2.35 -7.91 -2.43
CA ILE A 55 3.66 -7.53 -1.87
C ILE A 55 3.86 -8.14 -0.48
N VAL A 56 2.85 -8.00 0.39
CA VAL A 56 2.91 -8.48 1.77
C VAL A 56 3.03 -10.01 1.82
N GLU A 57 2.20 -10.72 1.06
CA GLU A 57 2.19 -12.18 1.03
C GLU A 57 3.53 -12.76 0.55
N ASP A 58 4.07 -12.25 -0.56
CA ASP A 58 5.31 -12.78 -1.12
C ASP A 58 6.53 -12.39 -0.26
N THR A 59 6.51 -11.20 0.37
CA THR A 59 7.50 -10.84 1.39
C THR A 59 7.42 -11.76 2.61
N ALA A 60 6.23 -12.02 3.12
CA ALA A 60 6.03 -12.89 4.28
C ALA A 60 6.47 -14.33 4.00
N LYS A 61 6.15 -14.89 2.83
CA LYS A 61 6.63 -16.22 2.40
C LYS A 61 8.16 -16.30 2.34
N ARG A 62 8.82 -15.20 1.94
CA ARG A 62 10.28 -15.13 1.85
C ARG A 62 10.95 -14.99 3.21
N THR A 63 10.37 -14.17 4.08
CA THR A 63 10.99 -13.78 5.35
C THR A 63 10.48 -14.57 6.54
N GLY A 64 9.34 -15.24 6.42
CA GLY A 64 8.65 -15.91 7.51
C GLY A 64 7.87 -14.98 8.45
N ALA A 65 7.75 -13.69 8.15
CA ALA A 65 6.91 -12.76 8.92
C ALA A 65 5.42 -13.10 8.77
N LEU A 66 4.57 -12.66 9.71
CA LEU A 66 3.12 -12.78 9.57
C LEU A 66 2.50 -11.57 8.86
N CYS A 67 1.37 -11.84 8.21
CA CYS A 67 0.51 -10.84 7.59
C CYS A 67 -0.79 -10.70 8.37
N ALA A 68 -1.17 -9.48 8.73
CA ALA A 68 -2.53 -9.18 9.17
C ALA A 68 -3.51 -9.24 7.98
N PRO A 69 -4.82 -9.46 8.22
CA PRO A 69 -5.83 -9.41 7.17
C PRO A 69 -5.81 -8.10 6.40
N PRO A 70 -6.00 -8.12 5.05
CA PRO A 70 -5.95 -6.91 4.25
C PRO A 70 -7.13 -5.97 4.52
N MET A 71 -6.85 -4.67 4.56
CA MET A 71 -7.87 -3.63 4.58
C MET A 71 -8.29 -3.30 3.14
N TRP A 72 -9.59 -3.49 2.85
CA TRP A 72 -10.19 -3.27 1.53
C TRP A 72 -10.72 -1.86 1.31
N PHE A 73 -10.83 -1.05 2.35
CA PHE A 73 -11.42 0.28 2.28
C PHE A 73 -10.38 1.32 2.68
N GLY A 74 -10.14 2.29 1.79
CA GLY A 74 -9.19 3.37 1.94
C GLY A 74 -9.86 4.75 1.84
N ASP A 75 -9.05 5.77 1.78
CA ASP A 75 -9.43 7.19 1.61
C ASP A 75 -9.42 7.55 0.11
N SER A 76 -10.58 7.43 -0.56
CA SER A 76 -10.74 7.57 -2.01
C SER A 76 -11.83 8.56 -2.42
N PRO A 77 -11.96 9.74 -1.79
CA PRO A 77 -13.04 10.68 -2.07
C PRO A 77 -13.01 11.20 -3.51
N HIS A 78 -11.83 11.30 -4.11
CA HIS A 78 -11.62 11.76 -5.47
C HIS A 78 -12.12 10.77 -6.54
N HIS A 79 -12.43 9.52 -6.18
CA HIS A 79 -12.99 8.52 -7.07
C HIS A 79 -14.49 8.27 -6.88
N MET A 80 -15.16 8.96 -5.95
CA MET A 80 -16.57 8.74 -5.61
C MET A 80 -17.58 9.04 -6.72
N ALA A 81 -17.19 9.74 -7.79
CA ALA A 81 -18.06 9.92 -8.97
C ALA A 81 -18.07 8.72 -9.92
N PHE A 82 -17.34 7.65 -9.60
CA PHE A 82 -17.29 6.40 -10.35
C PHE A 82 -17.93 5.29 -9.52
N GLU A 83 -18.86 4.59 -10.12
CA GLU A 83 -19.69 3.60 -9.45
C GLU A 83 -18.87 2.44 -8.89
N GLY A 84 -19.20 2.02 -7.68
CA GLY A 84 -18.54 0.93 -6.96
C GLY A 84 -17.36 1.36 -6.08
N THR A 85 -16.89 2.59 -6.18
CA THR A 85 -15.90 3.15 -5.24
C THR A 85 -16.49 3.24 -3.83
N ILE A 86 -15.72 2.77 -2.83
CA ILE A 86 -16.07 2.87 -1.41
C ILE A 86 -14.95 3.63 -0.72
N SER A 87 -15.26 4.80 -0.16
CA SER A 87 -14.29 5.63 0.54
C SER A 87 -14.60 5.73 2.03
N LEU A 88 -13.58 5.56 2.84
CA LEU A 88 -13.62 6.02 4.23
C LEU A 88 -13.31 7.53 4.26
N ARG A 89 -13.77 8.20 5.31
CA ARG A 89 -13.25 9.52 5.64
C ARG A 89 -11.84 9.37 6.22
N THR A 90 -10.99 10.35 5.99
CA THR A 90 -9.59 10.35 6.47
C THR A 90 -9.49 10.06 7.97
N GLU A 91 -10.33 10.73 8.79
CA GLU A 91 -10.35 10.52 10.24
C GLU A 91 -10.84 9.13 10.63
N THR A 92 -11.73 8.53 9.84
CA THR A 92 -12.16 7.14 10.05
C THR A 92 -11.03 6.17 9.77
N LEU A 93 -10.28 6.37 8.67
CA LEU A 93 -9.12 5.55 8.35
C LEU A 93 -8.03 5.68 9.44
N ILE A 94 -7.75 6.90 9.93
CA ILE A 94 -6.81 7.14 11.04
C ILE A 94 -7.26 6.34 12.29
N ALA A 95 -8.55 6.37 12.64
CA ALA A 95 -9.06 5.63 13.78
C ALA A 95 -8.89 4.11 13.60
N VAL A 96 -9.24 3.57 12.43
CA VAL A 96 -9.05 2.14 12.11
C VAL A 96 -7.58 1.73 12.22
N VAL A 97 -6.66 2.53 11.65
CA VAL A 97 -5.22 2.25 11.75
C VAL A 97 -4.76 2.22 13.21
N LYS A 98 -5.21 3.20 14.02
CA LYS A 98 -4.89 3.24 15.46
C LYS A 98 -5.39 1.99 16.18
N ASP A 99 -6.61 1.57 15.94
CA ASP A 99 -7.21 0.39 16.60
C ASP A 99 -6.49 -0.90 16.20
N VAL A 100 -6.20 -1.08 14.91
CA VAL A 100 -5.48 -2.25 14.39
C VAL A 100 -4.06 -2.33 14.98
N CYS A 101 -3.30 -1.23 14.91
CA CYS A 101 -1.93 -1.19 15.43
C CYS A 101 -1.88 -1.37 16.96
N THR A 102 -2.82 -0.78 17.69
CA THR A 102 -2.92 -0.96 19.15
C THR A 102 -3.22 -2.42 19.51
N SER A 103 -4.11 -3.08 18.78
CA SER A 103 -4.42 -4.49 18.98
C SER A 103 -3.22 -5.39 18.71
N LEU A 104 -2.50 -5.16 17.62
CA LEU A 104 -1.29 -5.92 17.28
C LEU A 104 -0.20 -5.73 18.35
N ALA A 105 0.02 -4.48 18.78
CA ALA A 105 1.00 -4.18 19.83
C ALA A 105 0.61 -4.80 21.19
N HIS A 106 -0.69 -4.80 21.53
CA HIS A 106 -1.21 -5.45 22.75
C HIS A 106 -0.86 -6.94 22.80
N HIS A 107 -0.87 -7.63 21.67
CA HIS A 107 -0.53 -9.04 21.57
C HIS A 107 0.98 -9.32 21.50
N GLY A 108 1.83 -8.31 21.41
CA GLY A 108 3.28 -8.44 21.49
C GLY A 108 4.05 -8.18 20.19
N PHE A 109 3.37 -7.85 19.08
CA PHE A 109 4.07 -7.31 17.92
C PHE A 109 4.63 -5.92 18.25
N ASN A 110 5.93 -5.73 18.04
CA ASN A 110 6.59 -4.46 18.34
C ASN A 110 7.34 -3.87 17.13
N ARG A 111 7.16 -4.46 15.97
CA ARG A 111 7.60 -3.96 14.66
C ARG A 111 6.46 -4.13 13.68
N ILE A 112 5.76 -3.03 13.42
CA ILE A 112 4.52 -3.03 12.62
C ILE A 112 4.78 -2.26 11.33
N VAL A 113 4.69 -2.95 10.20
CA VAL A 113 4.91 -2.38 8.87
C VAL A 113 3.57 -2.27 8.15
N LEU A 114 3.09 -1.06 7.95
CA LEU A 114 1.91 -0.79 7.14
C LEU A 114 2.34 -0.73 5.67
N VAL A 115 1.76 -1.56 4.84
CA VAL A 115 2.07 -1.61 3.40
C VAL A 115 0.89 -1.05 2.63
N ASN A 116 1.07 0.14 2.06
CA ASN A 116 0.04 0.81 1.28
C ASN A 116 0.02 0.30 -0.16
N GLY A 117 -1.17 0.05 -0.70
CA GLY A 117 -1.37 -0.24 -2.13
C GLY A 117 -2.04 0.91 -2.87
N HIS A 118 -2.73 1.79 -2.12
CA HIS A 118 -3.41 2.98 -2.64
C HIS A 118 -2.45 4.16 -2.67
N LYS A 119 -1.65 4.21 -3.71
CA LYS A 119 -0.49 5.11 -3.87
C LYS A 119 -0.84 6.57 -3.59
N GLY A 120 -0.18 7.15 -2.60
CA GLY A 120 -0.35 8.55 -2.23
C GLY A 120 -1.54 8.84 -1.32
N SER A 121 -2.74 8.35 -1.61
CA SER A 121 -3.95 8.81 -0.94
C SER A 121 -4.11 8.32 0.51
N ASN A 122 -3.79 7.06 0.82
CA ASN A 122 -3.81 6.59 2.21
C ASN A 122 -2.62 7.11 3.04
N LEU A 123 -1.49 7.47 2.40
CA LEU A 123 -0.23 7.77 3.09
C LEU A 123 -0.35 8.84 4.18
N PRO A 124 -1.04 9.99 3.98
CA PRO A 124 -1.20 10.99 5.02
C PRO A 124 -1.90 10.44 6.26
N ALA A 125 -2.96 9.65 6.09
CA ALA A 125 -3.71 9.05 7.18
C ALA A 125 -2.88 8.00 7.93
N LEU A 126 -2.20 7.09 7.21
CA LEU A 126 -1.33 6.06 7.78
C LEU A 126 -0.19 6.71 8.58
N GLY A 127 0.51 7.68 7.98
CA GLY A 127 1.61 8.39 8.63
C GLY A 127 1.17 9.17 9.87
N THR A 128 0.02 9.84 9.82
CA THR A 128 -0.54 10.57 10.96
C THR A 128 -0.91 9.63 12.10
N ALA A 129 -1.57 8.51 11.78
CA ALA A 129 -2.01 7.54 12.79
C ALA A 129 -0.81 6.92 13.55
N VAL A 130 0.20 6.43 12.82
CA VAL A 130 1.35 5.77 13.47
C VAL A 130 2.23 6.74 14.23
N ARG A 131 2.36 7.99 13.76
CA ARG A 131 3.07 9.04 14.49
C ARG A 131 2.39 9.35 15.83
N ALA A 132 1.07 9.52 15.80
CA ALA A 132 0.30 9.77 17.03
C ALA A 132 0.41 8.58 18.01
N LEU A 133 0.33 7.33 17.52
CA LEU A 133 0.51 6.16 18.38
C LEU A 133 1.91 6.10 19.00
N HIS A 134 2.94 6.36 18.21
CA HIS A 134 4.32 6.32 18.69
C HIS A 134 4.58 7.38 19.77
N GLU A 135 4.06 8.59 19.59
CA GLU A 135 4.23 9.70 20.55
C GLU A 135 3.36 9.54 21.81
N GLU A 136 2.13 9.08 21.64
CA GLU A 136 1.12 9.17 22.73
C GLU A 136 1.01 7.88 23.56
N SER A 137 1.19 6.70 22.95
CA SER A 137 0.81 5.44 23.61
C SER A 137 1.71 4.23 23.36
N LEU A 138 2.42 4.17 22.25
CA LEU A 138 3.21 3.02 21.84
C LEU A 138 4.67 3.39 21.48
N PRO A 139 5.41 4.12 22.34
CA PRO A 139 6.78 4.55 22.05
C PRO A 139 7.76 3.38 21.90
N HIS A 140 7.41 2.21 22.41
CA HIS A 140 8.22 0.98 22.32
C HIS A 140 7.99 0.20 21.01
N VAL A 141 7.05 0.62 20.17
CA VAL A 141 6.76 -0.02 18.88
C VAL A 141 7.48 0.74 17.77
N ILE A 142 8.18 0.02 16.91
CA ILE A 142 8.73 0.59 15.68
C ILE A 142 7.66 0.46 14.59
N PHE A 143 7.21 1.60 14.09
CA PHE A 143 6.30 1.68 12.96
C PHE A 143 7.06 2.02 11.67
N ALA A 144 6.74 1.33 10.59
CA ALA A 144 7.16 1.68 9.25
C ALA A 144 5.94 1.77 8.31
N VAL A 145 5.96 2.72 7.39
CA VAL A 145 4.95 2.83 6.33
C VAL A 145 5.66 2.65 5.00
N ALA A 146 5.34 1.58 4.29
CA ALA A 146 5.88 1.23 3.00
C ALA A 146 4.84 1.52 1.91
N ASP A 147 5.30 2.07 0.78
CA ASP A 147 4.47 2.41 -0.37
C ASP A 147 5.27 2.12 -1.65
N PRO A 148 4.66 1.59 -2.71
CA PRO A 148 5.34 1.35 -3.99
C PRO A 148 6.05 2.58 -4.56
N LEU A 149 5.53 3.80 -4.33
CA LEU A 149 6.19 5.05 -4.75
C LEU A 149 7.56 5.23 -4.09
N HIS A 150 7.70 4.82 -2.84
CA HIS A 150 8.97 4.91 -2.12
C HIS A 150 9.88 3.73 -2.44
N LEU A 151 9.33 2.51 -2.41
CA LEU A 151 10.11 1.28 -2.61
C LEU A 151 10.67 1.16 -4.02
N ALA A 152 9.95 1.66 -5.05
CA ALA A 152 10.34 1.52 -6.45
C ALA A 152 10.86 2.80 -7.12
N ARG A 153 11.09 3.88 -6.38
CA ARG A 153 11.50 5.17 -6.93
C ARG A 153 12.68 5.10 -7.89
N THR A 154 13.63 4.23 -7.61
CA THR A 154 14.86 4.09 -8.42
C THR A 154 14.71 3.15 -9.61
N VAL A 155 13.80 2.18 -9.55
CA VAL A 155 13.67 1.14 -10.59
C VAL A 155 12.52 1.41 -11.54
N ALA A 156 11.42 2.00 -11.08
CA ALA A 156 10.23 2.24 -11.89
C ALA A 156 10.51 3.02 -13.19
N PRO A 157 11.38 4.07 -13.21
CA PRO A 157 11.72 4.78 -14.44
C PRO A 157 12.38 3.91 -15.52
N SER A 158 13.01 2.80 -15.15
CA SER A 158 13.65 1.88 -16.10
C SER A 158 12.73 0.76 -16.59
N ILE A 159 11.59 0.56 -15.96
CA ILE A 159 10.60 -0.49 -16.30
C ILE A 159 9.49 0.09 -17.16
N LYS A 160 8.96 1.27 -16.76
CA LYS A 160 7.83 1.92 -17.43
C LYS A 160 8.22 2.53 -18.78
N GLU A 161 7.30 2.56 -19.71
CA GLU A 161 7.43 3.21 -21.02
C GLU A 161 6.60 4.48 -21.12
N THR A 162 5.55 4.59 -20.29
CA THR A 162 4.65 5.73 -20.24
C THR A 162 4.72 6.45 -18.89
N ASN A 163 4.08 7.59 -18.76
CA ASN A 163 3.89 8.22 -17.47
C ASN A 163 3.03 7.32 -16.57
N GLU A 164 3.46 7.11 -15.33
CA GLU A 164 2.74 6.29 -14.37
C GLU A 164 1.90 7.17 -13.45
N HIS A 165 0.61 6.93 -13.46
CA HIS A 165 -0.35 7.51 -12.53
C HIS A 165 -1.46 6.48 -12.26
N HIS A 166 -2.56 6.87 -11.63
CA HIS A 166 -3.68 6.01 -11.31
C HIS A 166 -4.23 5.24 -12.53
N GLY A 167 -4.38 3.92 -12.39
CA GLY A 167 -4.76 3.03 -13.48
C GLY A 167 -3.70 2.88 -14.57
N GLY A 168 -2.44 3.14 -14.22
CA GLY A 168 -1.31 3.17 -15.13
C GLY A 168 -0.66 1.83 -15.39
N GLU A 169 0.44 1.92 -16.13
CA GLU A 169 1.16 0.78 -16.68
C GLU A 169 1.71 -0.17 -15.62
N LEU A 170 2.45 0.36 -14.62
CA LEU A 170 3.12 -0.48 -13.62
C LEU A 170 2.13 -1.08 -12.63
N GLU A 171 1.16 -0.29 -12.20
CA GLU A 171 0.13 -0.72 -11.26
C GLU A 171 -0.69 -1.87 -11.81
N LEU A 172 -1.23 -1.72 -13.03
CA LEU A 172 -2.02 -2.76 -13.67
C LEU A 172 -1.17 -3.96 -14.08
N SER A 173 0.10 -3.76 -14.49
CA SER A 173 1.04 -4.84 -14.78
C SER A 173 1.31 -5.70 -13.55
N GLN A 174 1.49 -5.09 -12.39
CA GLN A 174 1.71 -5.81 -11.14
C GLN A 174 0.53 -6.73 -10.80
N VAL A 175 -0.71 -6.20 -10.92
CA VAL A 175 -1.90 -7.00 -10.68
C VAL A 175 -2.09 -8.07 -11.75
N LEU A 176 -1.80 -7.78 -13.02
CA LEU A 176 -1.85 -8.77 -14.09
C LEU A 176 -0.91 -9.95 -13.80
N TYR A 177 0.32 -9.69 -13.40
CA TYR A 177 1.30 -10.72 -13.05
C TYR A 177 0.85 -11.56 -11.84
N ARG A 178 0.48 -10.88 -10.73
CA ARG A 178 0.25 -11.58 -9.46
C ARG A 178 -1.14 -12.22 -9.36
N TYR A 179 -2.13 -11.65 -10.05
CA TYR A 179 -3.54 -12.05 -10.04
C TYR A 179 -4.12 -12.10 -11.46
N PRO A 180 -3.71 -13.08 -12.29
CA PRO A 180 -4.23 -13.22 -13.65
C PRO A 180 -5.76 -13.24 -13.66
N GLY A 181 -6.36 -12.53 -14.61
CA GLY A 181 -7.82 -12.40 -14.75
C GLY A 181 -8.44 -11.25 -13.95
N ARG A 182 -7.67 -10.49 -13.17
CA ARG A 182 -8.14 -9.26 -12.51
C ARG A 182 -7.99 -8.01 -13.38
N ILE A 183 -7.21 -8.08 -14.46
CA ILE A 183 -7.07 -7.01 -15.46
C ILE A 183 -7.80 -7.40 -16.74
N ARG A 184 -8.55 -6.47 -17.29
CA ARG A 184 -9.27 -6.61 -18.57
C ARG A 184 -8.34 -6.17 -19.70
N THR A 185 -7.48 -7.06 -20.17
CA THR A 185 -6.45 -6.74 -21.16
C THR A 185 -7.03 -6.31 -22.53
N ASP A 186 -8.27 -6.68 -22.81
CA ASP A 186 -9.04 -6.23 -23.97
C ASP A 186 -9.57 -4.79 -23.84
N ARG A 187 -9.40 -4.16 -22.67
CA ARG A 187 -9.87 -2.80 -22.37
C ARG A 187 -8.74 -1.84 -22.01
N LEU A 188 -7.50 -2.21 -22.29
CA LEU A 188 -6.37 -1.29 -22.12
C LEU A 188 -6.55 -0.09 -23.04
N THR A 189 -6.21 1.11 -22.54
CA THR A 189 -6.42 2.37 -23.26
C THR A 189 -5.18 3.26 -23.19
N GLY A 190 -4.96 4.03 -24.26
CA GLY A 190 -3.97 5.11 -24.29
C GLY A 190 -4.49 6.42 -23.66
N GLU A 191 -5.78 6.47 -23.30
CA GLU A 191 -6.38 7.64 -22.70
C GLU A 191 -5.89 7.83 -21.26
N GLY A 192 -5.49 9.05 -20.92
CA GLY A 192 -5.13 9.49 -19.59
C GLY A 192 -5.67 10.92 -19.36
N ALA A 193 -5.50 11.43 -18.16
CA ALA A 193 -5.90 12.79 -17.85
C ALA A 193 -5.01 13.79 -18.59
N PRO A 194 -5.58 14.87 -19.18
CA PRO A 194 -4.83 15.90 -19.88
C PRO A 194 -4.22 16.90 -18.87
N PHE A 195 -3.23 16.46 -18.09
CA PHE A 195 -2.66 17.23 -16.97
C PHE A 195 -2.21 18.63 -17.35
N ALA A 196 -1.51 18.81 -18.49
CA ALA A 196 -1.02 20.11 -18.91
C ALA A 196 -2.16 21.09 -19.22
N GLU A 197 -3.25 20.60 -19.78
CA GLU A 197 -4.43 21.41 -20.11
C GLU A 197 -5.23 21.78 -18.87
N VAL A 198 -5.36 20.84 -17.93
CA VAL A 198 -6.15 21.01 -16.70
C VAL A 198 -5.38 21.81 -15.66
N PHE A 199 -4.09 21.55 -15.49
CA PHE A 199 -3.29 22.06 -14.38
C PHE A 199 -2.14 22.98 -14.82
N GLY A 200 -2.07 23.34 -16.10
CA GLY A 200 -1.07 24.30 -16.62
C GLY A 200 0.39 23.88 -16.41
N GLY A 201 0.65 22.57 -16.23
CA GLY A 201 2.00 22.05 -15.97
C GLY A 201 2.46 22.14 -14.52
N PHE A 202 1.62 22.62 -13.59
CA PHE A 202 1.97 22.73 -12.16
C PHE A 202 1.76 21.44 -11.38
N VAL A 203 1.01 20.46 -11.90
CA VAL A 203 0.81 19.14 -11.33
C VAL A 203 1.49 18.09 -12.20
N GLY A 204 2.27 17.21 -11.57
CA GLY A 204 2.96 16.14 -12.27
C GLY A 204 1.99 15.04 -12.74
N ASN A 205 2.23 14.56 -13.96
CA ASN A 205 1.48 13.45 -14.55
C ASN A 205 2.21 12.10 -14.46
N ASP A 206 3.29 12.04 -13.67
CA ASP A 206 4.12 10.85 -13.51
C ASP A 206 4.60 10.75 -12.07
N LEU A 207 4.10 9.75 -11.35
CA LEU A 207 4.42 9.51 -9.94
C LEU A 207 5.89 9.12 -9.71
N PHE A 208 6.59 8.63 -10.75
CA PHE A 208 8.01 8.30 -10.70
C PHE A 208 8.89 9.24 -11.51
N GLY A 209 8.29 10.25 -12.12
CA GLY A 209 8.98 11.30 -12.84
C GLY A 209 9.57 12.37 -11.93
N PRO A 210 10.27 13.35 -12.49
CA PRO A 210 10.68 14.53 -11.76
C PRO A 210 9.43 15.29 -11.28
N ALA A 211 9.41 15.68 -10.01
CA ALA A 211 8.35 16.53 -9.50
C ALA A 211 8.42 17.89 -10.20
N PRO A 212 7.30 18.44 -10.70
CA PRO A 212 7.28 19.81 -11.22
C PRO A 212 7.48 20.79 -10.05
N ASP A 213 7.99 21.96 -10.37
CA ASP A 213 8.00 23.12 -9.44
C ASP A 213 6.56 23.65 -9.32
N GLY A 214 5.74 22.95 -8.61
CA GLY A 214 4.32 23.17 -8.59
C GLY A 214 3.69 23.19 -7.21
N VAL A 215 2.40 23.07 -7.21
CA VAL A 215 1.56 23.07 -6.00
C VAL A 215 0.60 21.89 -6.05
N ASP A 216 0.10 21.47 -4.90
CA ASP A 216 -1.02 20.56 -4.84
C ASP A 216 -2.29 21.31 -5.27
N VAL A 217 -2.94 20.80 -6.31
CA VAL A 217 -4.23 21.31 -6.77
C VAL A 217 -5.30 20.32 -6.38
N VAL A 218 -6.22 20.76 -5.54
CA VAL A 218 -7.32 19.90 -5.05
C VAL A 218 -8.46 19.92 -6.05
N TRP A 219 -8.96 18.75 -6.38
CA TRP A 219 -10.15 18.58 -7.23
C TRP A 219 -11.15 17.61 -6.60
N SER A 220 -12.41 17.77 -6.96
CA SER A 220 -13.48 16.85 -6.56
C SER A 220 -13.58 15.66 -7.51
N SER A 221 -14.20 14.59 -7.05
CA SER A 221 -14.47 13.41 -7.90
C SER A 221 -15.29 13.75 -9.16
N ARG A 222 -16.18 14.74 -9.07
CA ARG A 222 -16.99 15.20 -10.21
C ARG A 222 -16.16 15.95 -11.24
N GLU A 223 -15.16 16.70 -10.82
CA GLU A 223 -14.19 17.34 -11.72
C GLU A 223 -13.30 16.27 -12.36
N GLN A 224 -12.81 15.31 -11.58
CA GLN A 224 -12.05 14.18 -12.15
C GLN A 224 -12.85 13.45 -13.23
N ARG A 225 -14.13 13.16 -12.98
CA ARG A 225 -15.00 12.51 -13.98
C ARG A 225 -15.14 13.33 -15.27
N LYS A 226 -14.99 14.65 -15.21
CA LYS A 226 -15.03 15.53 -16.40
C LYS A 226 -13.74 15.48 -17.20
N PHE A 227 -12.57 15.60 -16.55
CA PHE A 227 -11.30 15.66 -17.27
C PHE A 227 -10.68 14.27 -17.51
N ALA A 228 -11.08 13.24 -16.77
CA ALA A 228 -10.69 11.86 -16.96
C ALA A 228 -11.94 10.94 -16.96
N PRO A 229 -12.78 10.99 -18.00
CA PRO A 229 -14.09 10.33 -18.02
C PRO A 229 -14.00 8.80 -17.94
N THR A 230 -12.90 8.20 -18.38
CA THR A 230 -12.60 6.78 -18.24
C THR A 230 -12.16 6.38 -16.83
N GLY A 231 -11.77 7.35 -16.01
CA GLY A 231 -11.16 7.15 -14.70
C GLY A 231 -9.63 7.00 -14.72
N SER A 232 -9.03 6.53 -15.82
CA SER A 232 -7.57 6.42 -15.94
C SER A 232 -6.90 7.80 -15.93
N MET A 233 -5.84 7.93 -15.12
CA MET A 233 -5.05 9.16 -15.08
C MET A 233 -3.83 9.07 -16.00
N SER A 234 -3.44 7.88 -16.45
CA SER A 234 -2.38 7.63 -17.42
C SER A 234 -2.71 6.49 -18.38
N SER A 235 -1.86 6.32 -19.41
CA SER A 235 -2.01 5.25 -20.38
C SER A 235 -1.79 3.87 -19.74
N SER A 236 -2.61 2.91 -20.09
CA SER A 236 -2.45 1.50 -19.72
C SER A 236 -1.97 0.61 -20.89
N LEU A 237 -1.67 1.18 -22.07
CA LEU A 237 -1.26 0.39 -23.24
C LEU A 237 0.04 -0.39 -23.03
N GLY A 238 0.92 0.09 -22.15
CA GLY A 238 2.18 -0.57 -21.82
C GLY A 238 2.06 -1.73 -20.83
N VAL A 239 0.87 -2.09 -20.37
CA VAL A 239 0.63 -3.16 -19.37
C VAL A 239 1.07 -4.52 -19.91
N THR A 240 2.00 -5.15 -19.20
CA THR A 240 2.47 -6.52 -19.51
C THR A 240 2.76 -7.30 -18.23
N GLU A 241 2.68 -8.63 -18.33
CA GLU A 241 3.03 -9.53 -17.21
C GLU A 241 4.51 -9.42 -16.84
N ASP A 242 5.41 -9.26 -17.81
CA ASP A 242 6.85 -9.13 -17.58
C ASP A 242 7.21 -7.88 -16.78
N LYS A 243 6.62 -6.73 -17.11
CA LYS A 243 6.79 -5.51 -16.31
C LYS A 243 6.23 -5.69 -14.89
N GLY A 244 5.07 -6.34 -14.79
CA GLY A 244 4.48 -6.69 -13.50
C GLY A 244 5.41 -7.55 -12.65
N LYS A 245 6.01 -8.57 -13.24
CA LYS A 245 6.98 -9.44 -12.58
C LYS A 245 8.22 -8.70 -12.10
N GLN A 246 8.80 -7.85 -12.95
CA GLN A 246 9.98 -7.05 -12.58
C GLN A 246 9.67 -6.06 -11.47
N PHE A 247 8.57 -5.31 -11.62
CA PHE A 247 8.15 -4.29 -10.65
C PHE A 247 7.80 -4.92 -9.31
N HIS A 248 6.94 -5.94 -9.30
CA HIS A 248 6.54 -6.66 -8.11
C HIS A 248 7.74 -7.33 -7.41
N GLY A 249 8.62 -7.98 -8.16
CA GLY A 249 9.82 -8.61 -7.62
C GLY A 249 10.69 -7.62 -6.87
N HIS A 250 10.92 -6.44 -7.45
CA HIS A 250 11.69 -5.38 -6.78
C HIS A 250 11.02 -4.89 -5.48
N LEU A 251 9.69 -4.71 -5.48
CA LEU A 251 8.95 -4.29 -4.27
C LEU A 251 9.09 -5.31 -3.15
N VAL A 252 9.00 -6.60 -3.48
CA VAL A 252 9.17 -7.71 -2.52
C VAL A 252 10.61 -7.76 -2.01
N ASP A 253 11.62 -7.57 -2.89
CA ASP A 253 13.04 -7.53 -2.48
C ASP A 253 13.26 -6.40 -1.46
N ARG A 254 12.82 -5.19 -1.77
CA ARG A 254 12.98 -4.02 -0.90
C ARG A 254 12.24 -4.16 0.42
N LEU A 255 11.00 -4.67 0.41
CA LEU A 255 10.25 -4.87 1.65
C LEU A 255 10.88 -6.00 2.50
N SER A 256 11.43 -7.05 1.87
CA SER A 256 12.16 -8.08 2.59
C SER A 256 13.39 -7.53 3.31
N GLU A 257 14.15 -6.64 2.67
CA GLU A 257 15.28 -5.93 3.31
C GLU A 257 14.82 -5.09 4.53
N VAL A 258 13.66 -4.43 4.43
CA VAL A 258 13.07 -3.69 5.56
C VAL A 258 12.73 -4.63 6.73
N VAL A 259 12.14 -5.80 6.46
CA VAL A 259 11.83 -6.80 7.48
C VAL A 259 13.11 -7.28 8.18
N GLU A 260 14.15 -7.64 7.43
CA GLU A 260 15.42 -8.11 8.00
C GLU A 260 16.13 -7.00 8.79
N TRP A 261 16.09 -5.76 8.30
CA TRP A 261 16.60 -4.62 9.04
C TRP A 261 15.85 -4.44 10.38
N LEU A 262 14.52 -4.50 10.38
CA LEU A 262 13.72 -4.37 11.59
C LEU A 262 14.03 -5.46 12.62
N ARG A 263 14.27 -6.69 12.19
CA ARG A 263 14.65 -7.81 13.08
C ARG A 263 15.99 -7.58 13.74
N SER A 264 16.97 -7.10 13.00
CA SER A 264 18.33 -6.88 13.46
C SER A 264 18.51 -5.55 14.19
N TYR A 265 17.50 -4.68 14.16
CA TYR A 265 17.62 -3.33 14.69
C TYR A 265 17.74 -3.30 16.21
N SER A 266 18.85 -2.69 16.70
CA SER A 266 19.16 -2.50 18.12
C SER A 266 19.43 -1.03 18.48
N GLY A 267 19.03 -0.10 17.60
CA GLY A 267 19.22 1.33 17.80
C GLY A 267 18.15 1.96 18.74
N PRO A 268 18.08 3.28 18.80
CA PRO A 268 17.24 4.01 19.75
C PRO A 268 15.73 3.98 19.45
N LEU A 269 15.30 3.59 18.22
CA LEU A 269 13.87 3.53 17.90
C LEU A 269 13.19 2.40 18.69
N GLY A 270 12.04 2.69 19.29
CA GLY A 270 11.30 1.71 20.09
C GLY A 270 11.98 1.31 21.40
N SER A 271 13.01 2.03 21.83
CA SER A 271 13.73 1.77 23.08
C SER A 271 13.22 2.59 24.28
N ILE A 272 12.24 3.46 24.03
CA ILE A 272 11.66 4.29 25.09
C ILE A 272 10.62 3.45 25.83
N ASP A 273 10.86 3.20 27.11
CA ASP A 273 9.83 2.64 27.98
C ASP A 273 8.58 3.53 27.94
N PRO A 274 7.36 2.95 27.98
CA PRO A 274 6.16 3.75 28.08
C PRO A 274 6.36 4.74 29.22
N ILE A 275 6.26 6.04 28.93
CA ILE A 275 6.47 7.09 29.94
C ILE A 275 5.58 6.69 31.13
N SER A 276 6.20 6.26 32.21
CA SER A 276 5.53 6.21 33.49
C SER A 276 4.96 7.61 33.67
N LYS A 277 3.64 7.74 33.72
CA LYS A 277 2.94 9.02 33.84
C LYS A 277 3.74 9.87 34.82
N VAL A 278 4.35 10.93 34.30
CA VAL A 278 5.07 11.89 35.14
C VAL A 278 4.01 12.54 35.99
N GLY A 279 3.98 12.13 37.28
CA GLY A 279 3.38 12.84 38.39
C GLY A 279 1.86 13.09 38.28
N GLU A 280 1.10 12.30 39.02
CA GLU A 280 -0.08 12.84 39.69
C GLU A 280 0.33 14.00 40.66
#